data_97f77b1d7e2a896b2dd664a6fdaaa6f5
#
_entry.id   97f77b1d7e2a896b2dd664a6fdaaa6f5
#
_cell.length_a   1.000
_cell.length_b   1.000
_cell.length_c   1.000
_cell.angle_alpha   90.00
_cell.angle_beta   90.00
_cell.angle_gamma   90.00
#
_symmetry.space_group_name_H-M   'P 1'
#
loop_
_entity.id
_entity.type
_entity.pdbx_description
1 polymer ?
#
loop_
_entity_poly.entity_id
_entity_poly.type
_entity_poly.pdbx_seq_one_letter_code
_entity_poly.pdbx_strand_id
1 'polypeptide(L)'
;MRKITLAAAGALFVLSPHAFSAPYAADARSHGMGNTGVVSADYLTAPLHNPALGALYRENDDIGLLIPAVGVNIHDEDEALSAVDDAQDLYDSIQGIPTPANEAELNRLLDQLDKSVPVVINGGLSLAIAIPTRYMSVNLFSTGYVEILAAPDISDSTNTADRYLNSAVNLAAFGNVEYGIALSRAYTIGEQQFAFGITPKYQQLKTYTQRTTLDDFDIEDYDKSEVSKNTFNMDLGLAWYHNAFRAGLSLKDVFEQDIETKLGNYTYELTPQATVGIGYVGNYVALSLDADLTKQKRFKELDDDTQFIRVGIEGNAWGWAQLRAGYEIDLENNLDNSVTGGIGISPFDVISLDLAGSYAGDNQFGAAANLAFTF
;
A
#
# COMPACT_ATOMS: atom_id res chain seq x y z
N MET A 1 21.78 3.12 22.65
CA MET A 1 20.99 3.87 21.68
C MET A 1 21.07 3.16 20.34
N ARG A 2 20.34 2.07 20.18
CA ARG A 2 20.03 1.55 18.84
C ARG A 2 18.89 2.43 18.32
N LYS A 3 19.19 3.36 17.45
CA LYS A 3 18.16 4.07 16.72
C LYS A 3 17.49 3.04 15.82
N ILE A 4 16.23 2.70 16.05
CA ILE A 4 15.39 2.16 15.01
C ILE A 4 15.33 3.26 13.97
N THR A 5 16.27 3.22 13.08
CA THR A 5 16.41 4.22 12.04
C THR A 5 15.42 3.80 10.95
N LEU A 6 14.74 4.75 10.34
CA LEU A 6 14.02 4.63 9.07
C LEU A 6 14.76 3.80 7.99
N ALA A 7 15.99 3.40 8.27
CA ALA A 7 16.81 2.46 7.50
C ALA A 7 16.23 1.03 7.46
N ALA A 8 15.41 0.59 8.41
CA ALA A 8 14.81 -0.75 8.40
C ALA A 8 13.80 -0.91 7.27
N ALA A 9 12.98 0.11 6.98
CA ALA A 9 12.08 0.08 5.82
C ALA A 9 12.83 0.09 4.48
N GLY A 10 14.04 0.66 4.44
CA GLY A 10 14.91 0.66 3.26
C GLY A 10 15.73 -0.62 3.09
N ALA A 11 16.05 -1.33 4.17
CA ALA A 11 16.85 -2.56 4.12
C ALA A 11 16.04 -3.79 3.66
N LEU A 12 14.72 -3.80 3.89
CA LEU A 12 13.80 -4.83 3.37
C LEU A 12 13.80 -4.94 1.85
N PHE A 13 14.21 -3.92 1.12
CA PHE A 13 14.21 -3.89 -0.34
C PHE A 13 15.45 -4.49 -1.02
N VAL A 14 16.53 -4.82 -0.29
CA VAL A 14 17.83 -5.13 -0.93
C VAL A 14 18.19 -6.62 -0.94
N LEU A 15 17.58 -7.49 -0.12
CA LEU A 15 18.15 -8.81 0.16
C LEU A 15 17.30 -10.06 -0.13
N SER A 16 16.11 -9.96 -0.71
CA SER A 16 15.39 -11.17 -1.16
C SER A 16 14.48 -10.89 -2.35
N PRO A 17 14.54 -11.67 -3.43
CA PRO A 17 13.61 -11.58 -4.55
C PRO A 17 12.29 -12.30 -4.19
N HIS A 18 11.68 -12.02 -3.03
CA HIS A 18 10.46 -12.64 -2.59
C HIS A 18 9.45 -11.60 -2.17
N ALA A 19 8.52 -11.37 -3.05
CA ALA A 19 7.12 -11.26 -2.84
C ALA A 19 6.50 -10.02 -2.28
N PHE A 20 5.46 -9.49 -2.92
CA PHE A 20 4.58 -8.58 -2.20
C PHE A 20 3.41 -8.17 -3.07
N SER A 21 2.16 -8.26 -2.63
CA SER A 21 1.05 -7.53 -3.20
C SER A 21 -0.19 -7.58 -2.34
N ALA A 22 -0.90 -6.53 -2.33
CA ALA A 22 -2.30 -6.34 -2.06
C ALA A 22 -2.70 -4.94 -2.55
N PRO A 23 -3.86 -4.38 -2.24
CA PRO A 23 -4.50 -3.34 -3.04
C PRO A 23 -3.79 -1.98 -3.09
N TYR A 24 -2.70 -1.77 -2.35
CA TYR A 24 -1.89 -0.57 -2.45
C TYR A 24 -0.98 -0.65 -3.68
N ALA A 25 -1.30 0.12 -4.71
CA ALA A 25 -0.41 0.27 -5.86
C ALA A 25 0.73 1.22 -5.50
N ALA A 26 1.97 0.73 -5.52
CA ALA A 26 3.13 1.61 -5.41
C ALA A 26 3.22 2.47 -6.67
N ASP A 27 2.61 3.66 -6.62
CA ASP A 27 2.60 4.67 -7.67
C ASP A 27 2.57 6.05 -7.01
N ALA A 28 3.68 6.79 -7.08
CA ALA A 28 3.81 8.08 -6.43
C ALA A 28 2.83 9.14 -7.00
N ARG A 29 2.42 9.01 -8.26
CA ARG A 29 1.43 9.92 -8.83
C ARG A 29 0.07 9.75 -8.15
N SER A 30 -0.43 8.52 -8.05
CA SER A 30 -1.70 8.25 -7.38
C SER A 30 -1.59 8.52 -5.87
N HIS A 31 -0.48 8.14 -5.23
CA HIS A 31 -0.25 8.42 -3.82
C HIS A 31 -0.34 9.91 -3.50
N GLY A 32 0.29 10.78 -4.32
CA GLY A 32 0.17 12.25 -4.18
C GLY A 32 -1.23 12.80 -4.44
N MET A 33 -2.12 12.03 -5.04
CA MET A 33 -3.53 12.36 -5.35
C MET A 33 -4.52 11.60 -4.45
N GLY A 34 -4.16 11.25 -3.22
CA GLY A 34 -5.03 10.49 -2.30
C GLY A 34 -5.31 9.08 -2.80
N ASN A 35 -4.34 8.42 -3.41
CA ASN A 35 -4.46 7.08 -3.99
C ASN A 35 -5.58 6.93 -5.05
N THR A 36 -5.99 8.03 -5.70
CA THR A 36 -6.92 7.96 -6.84
C THR A 36 -6.21 7.45 -8.08
N GLY A 37 -6.86 6.60 -8.87
CA GLY A 37 -6.25 6.02 -10.07
C GLY A 37 -7.26 5.43 -11.06
N VAL A 38 -8.53 5.22 -10.66
CA VAL A 38 -9.53 4.52 -11.49
C VAL A 38 -9.80 5.25 -12.82
N VAL A 39 -9.65 6.59 -12.84
CA VAL A 39 -9.82 7.41 -14.05
C VAL A 39 -8.64 8.35 -14.33
N SER A 40 -7.73 8.53 -13.35
CA SER A 40 -6.61 9.47 -13.41
C SER A 40 -5.27 8.83 -13.77
N ALA A 41 -5.09 7.53 -13.59
CA ALA A 41 -3.86 6.83 -13.98
C ALA A 41 -3.58 6.98 -15.49
N ASP A 42 -2.31 6.92 -15.84
CA ASP A 42 -1.86 6.92 -17.24
C ASP A 42 -1.82 5.48 -17.81
N TYR A 43 -1.48 5.37 -19.09
CA TYR A 43 -1.46 4.09 -19.78
C TYR A 43 -0.39 3.12 -19.23
N LEU A 44 0.69 3.64 -18.63
CA LEU A 44 1.78 2.84 -18.08
C LEU A 44 1.43 2.27 -16.71
N THR A 45 0.78 3.06 -15.84
CA THR A 45 0.35 2.64 -14.51
C THR A 45 -1.07 2.04 -14.49
N ALA A 46 -1.75 1.99 -15.64
CA ALA A 46 -3.08 1.42 -15.80
C ALA A 46 -3.27 0.03 -15.15
N PRO A 47 -2.34 -0.95 -15.27
CA PRO A 47 -2.49 -2.25 -14.63
C PRO A 47 -2.60 -2.19 -13.12
N LEU A 48 -2.02 -1.15 -12.51
CA LEU A 48 -2.01 -0.96 -11.07
C LEU A 48 -3.35 -0.45 -10.53
N HIS A 49 -4.16 0.21 -11.38
CA HIS A 49 -5.40 0.88 -10.97
C HIS A 49 -6.64 0.39 -11.75
N ASN A 50 -6.70 0.65 -13.04
CA ASN A 50 -7.80 0.26 -13.91
C ASN A 50 -7.24 -0.15 -15.29
N PRO A 51 -7.24 -1.44 -15.62
CA PRO A 51 -6.62 -1.91 -16.86
C PRO A 51 -7.21 -1.29 -18.15
N ALA A 52 -8.44 -0.75 -18.11
CA ALA A 52 -9.01 -0.07 -19.28
C ALA A 52 -8.23 1.18 -19.69
N LEU A 53 -7.55 1.83 -18.73
CA LEU A 53 -6.77 3.06 -18.98
C LEU A 53 -5.52 2.79 -19.83
N GLY A 54 -5.04 1.56 -19.93
CA GLY A 54 -3.96 1.18 -20.84
C GLY A 54 -4.26 1.49 -22.32
N ALA A 55 -5.54 1.67 -22.69
CA ALA A 55 -5.94 2.10 -24.02
C ALA A 55 -5.81 3.63 -24.24
N LEU A 56 -5.41 4.41 -23.22
CA LEU A 56 -5.27 5.86 -23.23
C LEU A 56 -3.82 6.30 -23.39
N TYR A 57 -3.25 6.03 -24.52
CA TYR A 57 -1.90 6.46 -24.89
C TYR A 57 -1.97 7.57 -25.95
N ARG A 58 -0.92 8.38 -26.06
CA ARG A 58 -0.77 9.39 -27.12
C ARG A 58 -0.34 8.71 -28.42
N GLU A 59 -0.65 9.33 -29.56
CA GLU A 59 -0.28 8.80 -30.88
C GLU A 59 1.24 8.58 -31.06
N ASN A 60 2.05 9.30 -30.28
CA ASN A 60 3.52 9.22 -30.31
C ASN A 60 4.12 8.29 -29.23
N ASP A 61 3.30 7.66 -28.41
CA ASP A 61 3.78 6.73 -27.40
C ASP A 61 4.01 5.34 -28.04
N ASP A 62 5.26 4.91 -28.16
CA ASP A 62 5.63 3.60 -28.72
C ASP A 62 5.88 2.58 -27.62
N ILE A 63 6.55 2.97 -26.51
CA ILE A 63 6.84 2.12 -25.37
C ILE A 63 6.95 2.96 -24.09
N GLY A 64 6.43 2.43 -23.00
CA GLY A 64 6.58 3.00 -21.67
C GLY A 64 7.24 2.00 -20.72
N LEU A 65 8.11 2.50 -19.85
CA LEU A 65 8.81 1.72 -18.82
C LEU A 65 8.63 2.40 -17.46
N LEU A 66 8.15 1.67 -16.45
CA LEU A 66 8.09 2.06 -15.05
C LEU A 66 9.15 1.25 -14.29
N ILE A 67 10.22 1.89 -13.80
CA ILE A 67 11.38 1.20 -13.22
C ILE A 67 12.07 2.08 -12.16
N PRO A 68 11.95 1.82 -10.86
CA PRO A 68 10.80 1.22 -10.17
C PRO A 68 9.76 2.26 -9.75
N ALA A 69 8.59 1.80 -9.31
CA ALA A 69 7.73 2.56 -8.40
C ALA A 69 7.79 1.89 -7.03
N VAL A 70 8.00 2.65 -5.98
CA VAL A 70 8.12 2.17 -4.59
C VAL A 70 7.27 3.04 -3.68
N GLY A 71 6.71 2.44 -2.63
CA GLY A 71 5.95 3.16 -1.63
C GLY A 71 5.92 2.43 -0.30
N VAL A 72 5.80 3.19 0.79
CA VAL A 72 5.68 2.69 2.15
C VAL A 72 4.77 3.59 2.95
N ASN A 73 3.95 3.02 3.83
CA ASN A 73 3.15 3.71 4.83
C ASN A 73 3.34 3.06 6.20
N ILE A 74 3.31 3.89 7.23
CA ILE A 74 3.40 3.50 8.64
C ILE A 74 2.24 4.16 9.37
N HIS A 75 1.48 3.38 10.12
CA HIS A 75 0.41 3.79 11.00
C HIS A 75 0.73 3.29 12.41
N ASP A 76 1.19 4.18 13.29
CA ASP A 76 1.57 3.92 14.70
C ASP A 76 0.99 5.03 15.57
N GLU A 77 -0.34 5.10 15.66
CA GLU A 77 -1.10 6.19 16.30
C GLU A 77 -0.65 6.42 17.76
N ASP A 78 -0.41 5.35 18.51
CA ASP A 78 -0.11 5.39 19.94
C ASP A 78 1.39 5.33 20.27
N GLU A 79 2.28 5.51 19.29
CA GLU A 79 3.74 5.41 19.44
C GLU A 79 4.20 4.03 20.01
N ALA A 80 3.50 2.96 19.63
CA ALA A 80 3.75 1.64 20.19
C ALA A 80 5.15 1.11 19.89
N LEU A 81 5.71 1.40 18.70
CA LEU A 81 7.08 1.01 18.36
C LEU A 81 8.10 1.67 19.28
N SER A 82 7.95 2.98 19.52
CA SER A 82 8.83 3.71 20.45
C SER A 82 8.65 3.24 21.87
N ALA A 83 7.42 2.95 22.30
CA ALA A 83 7.13 2.47 23.65
C ALA A 83 7.73 1.07 23.93
N VAL A 84 7.79 0.19 22.91
CA VAL A 84 8.49 -1.10 23.02
C VAL A 84 9.99 -0.89 23.21
N ASP A 85 10.63 -0.05 22.38
CA ASP A 85 12.07 0.26 22.50
C ASP A 85 12.41 0.86 23.86
N ASP A 86 11.62 1.84 24.30
CA ASP A 86 11.83 2.50 25.60
C ASP A 86 11.65 1.50 26.78
N ALA A 87 10.69 0.56 26.65
CA ALA A 87 10.47 -0.48 27.65
C ALA A 87 11.64 -1.48 27.71
N GLN A 88 12.19 -1.87 26.56
CA GLN A 88 13.38 -2.73 26.46
C GLN A 88 14.60 -2.04 27.08
N ASP A 89 14.91 -0.81 26.65
CA ASP A 89 16.05 -0.03 27.16
C ASP A 89 15.92 0.20 28.67
N LEU A 90 14.72 0.51 29.15
CA LEU A 90 14.46 0.74 30.56
C LEU A 90 14.61 -0.55 31.36
N TYR A 91 14.03 -1.67 30.90
CA TYR A 91 14.14 -2.96 31.58
C TYR A 91 15.60 -3.41 31.68
N ASP A 92 16.38 -3.29 30.62
CA ASP A 92 17.81 -3.59 30.63
C ASP A 92 18.58 -2.74 31.65
N SER A 93 18.20 -1.46 31.79
CA SER A 93 18.81 -0.57 32.79
C SER A 93 18.48 -0.94 34.23
N ILE A 94 17.32 -1.58 34.46
CA ILE A 94 16.81 -1.94 35.80
C ILE A 94 17.39 -3.26 36.30
N GLN A 95 17.88 -4.15 35.44
CA GLN A 95 18.41 -5.47 35.81
C GLN A 95 19.46 -5.44 36.94
N GLY A 96 20.05 -4.27 37.19
CA GLY A 96 21.00 -4.08 38.31
C GLY A 96 20.34 -3.73 39.64
N ILE A 97 19.57 -2.64 39.71
CA ILE A 97 18.92 -2.12 40.93
C ILE A 97 17.62 -1.40 40.54
N PRO A 98 16.46 -2.06 40.64
CA PRO A 98 15.18 -1.41 40.39
C PRO A 98 14.94 -0.27 41.40
N THR A 99 14.55 0.90 40.89
CA THR A 99 14.07 1.99 41.71
C THR A 99 12.56 2.15 41.55
N PRO A 100 11.81 2.63 42.57
CA PRO A 100 10.38 2.85 42.42
C PRO A 100 10.01 3.77 41.25
N ALA A 101 10.90 4.68 40.86
CA ALA A 101 10.69 5.57 39.72
C ALA A 101 10.78 4.82 38.38
N ASN A 102 11.77 3.93 38.24
CA ASN A 102 11.96 3.12 37.02
C ASN A 102 10.82 2.10 36.84
N GLU A 103 10.40 1.45 37.97
CA GLU A 103 9.25 0.53 37.96
C GLU A 103 7.95 1.25 37.57
N ALA A 104 7.74 2.49 38.06
CA ALA A 104 6.58 3.29 37.70
C ALA A 104 6.60 3.67 36.21
N GLU A 105 7.76 4.03 35.67
CA GLU A 105 7.91 4.38 34.26
C GLU A 105 7.74 3.16 33.36
N LEU A 106 8.30 2.00 33.70
CA LEU A 106 8.09 0.75 32.96
C LEU A 106 6.60 0.37 32.95
N ASN A 107 5.90 0.46 34.09
CA ASN A 107 4.47 0.24 34.11
C ASN A 107 3.68 1.23 33.26
N ARG A 108 4.09 2.51 33.20
CA ARG A 108 3.47 3.51 32.33
C ARG A 108 3.60 3.12 30.85
N LEU A 109 4.79 2.67 30.41
CA LEU A 109 5.02 2.20 29.04
C LEU A 109 4.18 0.94 28.73
N LEU A 110 4.14 -0.03 29.65
CA LEU A 110 3.30 -1.21 29.51
C LEU A 110 1.79 -0.87 29.48
N ASP A 111 1.32 0.13 30.26
CA ASP A 111 -0.04 0.62 30.21
C ASP A 111 -0.38 1.35 28.91
N GLN A 112 0.60 2.01 28.28
CA GLN A 112 0.47 2.61 26.97
C GLN A 112 0.31 1.51 25.92
N LEU A 113 1.20 0.50 25.92
CA LEU A 113 1.15 -0.63 24.98
C LEU A 113 -0.12 -1.46 25.10
N ASP A 114 -0.64 -1.66 26.33
CA ASP A 114 -1.88 -2.40 26.58
C ASP A 114 -3.13 -1.74 25.97
N LYS A 115 -3.07 -0.43 25.75
CA LYS A 115 -4.16 0.37 25.18
C LYS A 115 -3.95 0.73 23.72
N SER A 116 -2.78 0.49 23.18
CA SER A 116 -2.45 0.89 21.82
C SER A 116 -3.21 0.06 20.79
N VAL A 117 -3.58 0.73 19.69
CA VAL A 117 -4.07 0.04 18.50
C VAL A 117 -2.92 -0.68 17.81
N PRO A 118 -3.19 -1.74 17.03
CA PRO A 118 -2.15 -2.43 16.27
C PRO A 118 -1.40 -1.48 15.33
N VAL A 119 -0.08 -1.57 15.32
CA VAL A 119 0.75 -0.88 14.33
C VAL A 119 0.56 -1.54 12.97
N VAL A 120 0.31 -0.74 11.94
CA VAL A 120 0.20 -1.22 10.56
C VAL A 120 1.31 -0.61 9.71
N ILE A 121 2.12 -1.47 9.10
CA ILE A 121 3.15 -1.07 8.13
C ILE A 121 2.84 -1.76 6.82
N ASN A 122 2.72 -0.99 5.75
CA ASN A 122 2.57 -1.55 4.42
C ASN A 122 3.51 -0.90 3.41
N GLY A 123 3.86 -1.66 2.38
CA GLY A 123 4.74 -1.17 1.33
C GLY A 123 4.62 -1.96 0.05
N GLY A 124 5.04 -1.35 -1.04
CA GLY A 124 4.95 -1.97 -2.36
C GLY A 124 6.07 -1.56 -3.31
N LEU A 125 6.24 -2.40 -4.30
CA LEU A 125 7.13 -2.20 -5.44
C LEU A 125 6.37 -2.53 -6.73
N SER A 126 6.50 -1.70 -7.76
CA SER A 126 5.88 -1.97 -9.05
C SER A 126 6.86 -1.73 -10.20
N LEU A 127 6.77 -2.59 -11.20
CA LEU A 127 7.50 -2.50 -12.46
C LEU A 127 6.48 -2.70 -13.59
N ALA A 128 6.58 -1.94 -14.67
CA ALA A 128 5.70 -2.13 -15.82
C ALA A 128 6.39 -1.78 -17.14
N ILE A 129 5.99 -2.49 -18.19
CA ILE A 129 6.33 -2.21 -19.58
C ILE A 129 5.03 -2.09 -20.35
N ALA A 130 4.75 -0.90 -20.89
CA ALA A 130 3.57 -0.65 -21.71
C ALA A 130 3.96 -0.61 -23.19
N ILE A 131 3.24 -1.34 -24.00
CA ILE A 131 3.41 -1.44 -25.46
C ILE A 131 2.07 -1.08 -26.09
N PRO A 132 1.81 0.22 -26.34
CA PRO A 132 0.63 0.63 -27.08
C PRO A 132 0.73 0.16 -28.52
N THR A 133 -0.31 -0.47 -29.02
CA THR A 133 -0.39 -0.82 -30.44
C THR A 133 -1.71 -0.36 -31.04
N ARG A 134 -1.74 -0.14 -32.33
CA ARG A 134 -2.91 0.30 -33.08
C ARG A 134 -4.18 -0.53 -32.82
N TYR A 135 -4.03 -1.80 -32.45
CA TYR A 135 -5.16 -2.72 -32.26
C TYR A 135 -5.55 -2.87 -30.80
N MET A 136 -4.57 -2.86 -29.91
CA MET A 136 -4.74 -3.15 -28.49
C MET A 136 -3.47 -2.71 -27.76
N SER A 137 -3.58 -2.12 -26.58
CA SER A 137 -2.44 -1.89 -25.71
C SER A 137 -2.14 -3.15 -24.87
N VAL A 138 -0.87 -3.44 -24.69
CA VAL A 138 -0.37 -4.56 -23.90
C VAL A 138 0.57 -4.02 -22.84
N ASN A 139 0.29 -4.26 -21.57
CA ASN A 139 1.18 -3.91 -20.48
C ASN A 139 1.61 -5.20 -19.75
N LEU A 140 2.91 -5.41 -19.66
CA LEU A 140 3.49 -6.42 -18.78
C LEU A 140 3.87 -5.75 -17.47
N PHE A 141 3.53 -6.37 -16.35
CA PHE A 141 3.87 -5.81 -15.05
C PHE A 141 4.22 -6.87 -14.02
N SER A 142 4.96 -6.45 -13.03
CA SER A 142 5.17 -7.17 -11.78
C SER A 142 4.97 -6.21 -10.64
N THR A 143 4.20 -6.62 -9.64
CA THR A 143 4.02 -5.86 -8.41
C THR A 143 4.41 -6.71 -7.21
N GLY A 144 4.82 -6.03 -6.17
CA GLY A 144 5.10 -6.57 -4.89
C GLY A 144 4.47 -5.72 -3.78
N TYR A 145 3.84 -6.37 -2.77
CA TYR A 145 3.27 -5.73 -1.59
C TYR A 145 3.51 -6.54 -0.33
N VAL A 146 3.70 -5.85 0.77
CA VAL A 146 3.72 -6.42 2.11
C VAL A 146 2.86 -5.56 3.04
N GLU A 147 2.23 -6.24 3.97
CA GLU A 147 1.51 -5.63 5.07
C GLU A 147 1.84 -6.39 6.34
N ILE A 148 2.17 -5.63 7.39
CA ILE A 148 2.55 -6.15 8.70
C ILE A 148 1.65 -5.49 9.73
N LEU A 149 0.98 -6.30 10.54
CA LEU A 149 0.27 -5.88 11.74
C LEU A 149 1.05 -6.36 12.95
N ALA A 150 1.37 -5.44 13.86
CA ALA A 150 2.01 -5.76 15.14
C ALA A 150 1.11 -5.29 16.27
N ALA A 151 0.62 -6.21 17.10
CA ALA A 151 -0.28 -5.96 18.21
C ALA A 151 0.39 -6.37 19.53
N PRO A 152 0.64 -5.44 20.47
CA PRO A 152 1.09 -5.77 21.81
C PRO A 152 0.05 -6.62 22.55
N ASP A 153 0.54 -7.57 23.36
CA ASP A 153 -0.26 -8.42 24.23
C ASP A 153 0.39 -8.40 25.62
N ILE A 154 -0.13 -7.51 26.46
CA ILE A 154 0.49 -7.14 27.72
C ILE A 154 -0.08 -7.98 28.86
N SER A 155 0.81 -8.54 29.67
CA SER A 155 0.47 -9.37 30.81
C SER A 155 -0.19 -8.57 31.94
N ASP A 156 -1.24 -9.13 32.57
CA ASP A 156 -1.93 -8.58 33.75
C ASP A 156 -1.20 -8.76 35.08
N SER A 157 0.08 -9.20 35.06
CA SER A 157 0.85 -9.43 36.27
C SER A 157 0.98 -8.13 37.10
N THR A 158 0.82 -8.25 38.42
CA THR A 158 1.02 -7.13 39.36
C THR A 158 2.49 -6.85 39.68
N ASN A 159 3.38 -7.77 39.36
CA ASN A 159 4.83 -7.56 39.47
C ASN A 159 5.34 -6.99 38.16
N THR A 160 6.01 -5.85 38.19
CA THR A 160 6.46 -5.10 36.99
C THR A 160 7.40 -5.93 36.11
N ALA A 161 8.36 -6.64 36.71
CA ALA A 161 9.29 -7.47 35.96
C ALA A 161 8.59 -8.67 35.31
N ASP A 162 7.71 -9.35 36.07
CA ASP A 162 6.92 -10.46 35.53
C ASP A 162 5.95 -9.97 34.45
N ARG A 163 5.39 -8.77 34.60
CA ARG A 163 4.53 -8.14 33.59
C ARG A 163 5.27 -7.94 32.29
N TYR A 164 6.46 -7.36 32.32
CA TYR A 164 7.31 -7.17 31.14
C TYR A 164 7.71 -8.51 30.50
N LEU A 165 8.27 -9.43 31.28
CA LEU A 165 8.79 -10.72 30.79
C LEU A 165 7.71 -11.66 30.22
N ASN A 166 6.46 -11.53 30.68
CA ASN A 166 5.34 -12.33 30.19
C ASN A 166 4.52 -11.60 29.10
N SER A 167 4.86 -10.36 28.79
CA SER A 167 4.26 -9.63 27.69
C SER A 167 4.90 -10.00 26.35
N ALA A 168 4.15 -9.86 25.29
CA ALA A 168 4.57 -10.26 23.96
C ALA A 168 4.03 -9.29 22.89
N VAL A 169 4.56 -9.38 21.69
CA VAL A 169 4.00 -8.78 20.49
C VAL A 169 3.52 -9.92 19.58
N ASN A 170 2.27 -9.85 19.15
CA ASN A 170 1.71 -10.71 18.12
C ASN A 170 1.89 -10.02 16.76
N LEU A 171 2.57 -10.68 15.85
CA LEU A 171 2.80 -10.20 14.49
C LEU A 171 2.05 -11.08 13.52
N ALA A 172 1.26 -10.46 12.64
CA ALA A 172 0.64 -11.08 11.48
C ALA A 172 1.07 -10.29 10.24
N ALA A 173 1.51 -10.99 9.19
CA ALA A 173 1.88 -10.32 7.96
C ALA A 173 1.34 -11.07 6.74
N PHE A 174 1.01 -10.29 5.72
CA PHE A 174 0.62 -10.77 4.40
C PHE A 174 1.55 -10.20 3.35
N GLY A 175 1.91 -11.03 2.38
CA GLY A 175 2.65 -10.62 1.20
C GLY A 175 2.09 -11.27 -0.06
N ASN A 176 2.20 -10.57 -1.19
CA ASN A 176 1.79 -11.12 -2.48
C ASN A 176 2.72 -10.60 -3.59
N VAL A 177 3.12 -11.46 -4.52
CA VAL A 177 3.76 -11.08 -5.79
C VAL A 177 2.82 -11.37 -6.93
N GLU A 178 2.71 -10.40 -7.81
CA GLU A 178 1.93 -10.56 -9.03
C GLU A 178 2.81 -10.40 -10.28
N TYR A 179 2.49 -11.21 -11.26
CA TYR A 179 2.97 -11.08 -12.62
C TYR A 179 1.75 -11.10 -13.54
N GLY A 180 1.52 -10.03 -14.29
CA GLY A 180 0.32 -9.91 -15.09
C GLY A 180 0.57 -9.34 -16.47
N ILE A 181 -0.43 -9.55 -17.32
CA ILE A 181 -0.52 -9.00 -18.67
C ILE A 181 -1.83 -8.27 -18.80
N ALA A 182 -1.80 -6.93 -18.80
CA ALA A 182 -3.00 -6.14 -19.04
C ALA A 182 -3.19 -5.92 -20.54
N LEU A 183 -4.36 -6.22 -21.02
CA LEU A 183 -4.81 -6.07 -22.39
C LEU A 183 -5.96 -5.07 -22.41
N SER A 184 -5.85 -4.00 -23.20
CA SER A 184 -6.86 -2.96 -23.22
C SER A 184 -7.14 -2.42 -24.62
N ARG A 185 -8.39 -2.02 -24.85
CA ARG A 185 -8.82 -1.47 -26.12
C ARG A 185 -9.91 -0.40 -25.95
N ALA A 186 -9.80 0.68 -26.70
CA ALA A 186 -10.81 1.71 -26.78
C ALA A 186 -11.66 1.59 -28.07
N TYR A 187 -12.93 2.02 -27.95
CA TYR A 187 -13.89 2.10 -29.05
C TYR A 187 -14.54 3.48 -29.03
N THR A 188 -14.64 4.11 -30.17
CA THR A 188 -15.29 5.43 -30.33
C THR A 188 -16.69 5.25 -30.91
N ILE A 189 -17.69 5.82 -30.21
CA ILE A 189 -19.10 5.83 -30.62
C ILE A 189 -19.58 7.28 -30.61
N GLY A 190 -19.68 7.91 -31.77
CA GLY A 190 -19.93 9.34 -31.89
C GLY A 190 -18.75 10.13 -31.29
N GLU A 191 -19.06 11.02 -30.34
CA GLU A 191 -18.04 11.84 -29.62
C GLU A 191 -17.57 11.17 -28.30
N GLN A 192 -18.06 9.97 -28.00
CA GLN A 192 -17.75 9.26 -26.75
C GLN A 192 -16.79 8.12 -27.03
N GLN A 193 -15.90 7.91 -26.08
CA GLN A 193 -14.98 6.76 -26.11
C GLN A 193 -15.25 5.84 -24.92
N PHE A 194 -15.22 4.55 -25.20
CA PHE A 194 -15.33 3.50 -24.20
C PHE A 194 -14.08 2.64 -24.26
N ALA A 195 -13.46 2.36 -23.14
CA ALA A 195 -12.33 1.45 -23.06
C ALA A 195 -12.65 0.26 -22.13
N PHE A 196 -12.10 -0.88 -22.49
CA PHE A 196 -12.20 -2.12 -21.76
C PHE A 196 -10.80 -2.67 -21.52
N GLY A 197 -10.57 -3.22 -20.34
CA GLY A 197 -9.31 -3.84 -19.98
C GLY A 197 -9.54 -5.17 -19.25
N ILE A 198 -8.62 -6.10 -19.46
CA ILE A 198 -8.57 -7.38 -18.78
C ILE A 198 -7.10 -7.68 -18.42
N THR A 199 -6.88 -8.15 -17.20
CA THR A 199 -5.53 -8.47 -16.70
C THR A 199 -5.51 -9.86 -16.09
N PRO A 200 -5.27 -10.92 -16.86
CA PRO A 200 -4.88 -12.21 -16.27
C PRO A 200 -3.54 -12.04 -15.53
N LYS A 201 -3.46 -12.57 -14.32
CA LYS A 201 -2.29 -12.49 -13.46
C LYS A 201 -2.04 -13.77 -12.67
N TYR A 202 -0.75 -14.06 -12.46
CA TYR A 202 -0.28 -15.08 -11.55
C TYR A 202 0.10 -14.40 -10.24
N GLN A 203 -0.34 -14.97 -9.12
CA GLN A 203 -0.10 -14.46 -7.78
C GLN A 203 0.61 -15.51 -6.92
N GLN A 204 1.58 -15.06 -6.14
CA GLN A 204 2.17 -15.82 -5.07
C GLN A 204 1.83 -15.13 -3.75
N LEU A 205 0.87 -15.69 -3.02
CA LEU A 205 0.41 -15.21 -1.72
C LEU A 205 1.25 -15.82 -0.62
N LYS A 206 1.56 -15.05 0.42
CA LYS A 206 2.30 -15.49 1.59
C LYS A 206 1.70 -14.91 2.86
N THR A 207 1.70 -15.70 3.92
CA THR A 207 1.36 -15.25 5.27
C THR A 207 2.46 -15.63 6.25
N TYR A 208 2.61 -14.80 7.26
CA TYR A 208 3.56 -14.97 8.34
C TYR A 208 2.86 -14.65 9.66
N THR A 209 3.23 -15.37 10.73
CA THR A 209 2.81 -15.04 12.09
C THR A 209 3.96 -15.30 13.05
N GLN A 210 4.10 -14.41 14.00
CA GLN A 210 5.06 -14.58 15.07
C GLN A 210 4.45 -14.06 16.37
N ARG A 211 4.73 -14.77 17.49
CA ARG A 211 4.55 -14.25 18.83
C ARG A 211 5.91 -14.27 19.49
N THR A 212 6.38 -13.12 19.89
CA THR A 212 7.67 -12.97 20.56
C THR A 212 7.49 -12.17 21.85
N THR A 213 8.34 -12.39 22.85
CA THR A 213 8.35 -11.59 24.08
C THR A 213 8.74 -10.15 23.75
N LEU A 214 8.38 -9.19 24.61
CA LEU A 214 8.83 -7.81 24.44
C LEU A 214 10.37 -7.70 24.40
N ASP A 215 11.05 -8.53 25.20
CA ASP A 215 12.52 -8.58 25.31
C ASP A 215 13.21 -9.02 24.01
N ASP A 216 12.60 -9.99 23.30
CA ASP A 216 13.13 -10.58 22.07
C ASP A 216 12.51 -9.99 20.80
N PHE A 217 11.67 -8.95 20.92
CA PHE A 217 10.98 -8.40 19.76
C PHE A 217 11.97 -7.69 18.84
N ASP A 218 12.09 -8.26 17.64
CA ASP A 218 12.80 -7.66 16.50
C ASP A 218 11.96 -7.91 15.24
N ILE A 219 11.61 -6.84 14.55
CA ILE A 219 10.79 -6.89 13.35
C ILE A 219 11.49 -7.62 12.19
N GLU A 220 12.79 -7.87 12.27
CA GLU A 220 13.55 -8.54 11.22
C GLU A 220 13.35 -10.07 11.21
N ASP A 221 12.83 -10.68 12.28
CA ASP A 221 12.72 -12.14 12.46
C ASP A 221 11.40 -12.76 11.94
N TYR A 222 10.66 -12.09 11.05
CA TYR A 222 9.29 -12.43 10.62
C TYR A 222 9.15 -13.68 9.72
N ASP A 223 10.22 -14.18 9.09
CA ASP A 223 10.14 -15.17 7.99
C ASP A 223 10.03 -16.65 8.41
N LYS A 224 10.18 -16.95 9.71
CA LYS A 224 10.26 -18.33 10.23
C LYS A 224 8.95 -19.13 10.14
N SER A 225 7.81 -18.47 9.90
CA SER A 225 6.46 -19.07 9.87
C SER A 225 5.78 -18.98 8.51
N GLU A 226 6.52 -18.82 7.42
CA GLU A 226 5.98 -18.65 6.08
C GLU A 226 5.01 -19.77 5.67
N VAL A 227 3.84 -19.38 5.18
CA VAL A 227 2.94 -20.20 4.36
C VAL A 227 2.83 -19.56 3.00
N SER A 228 2.92 -20.31 1.91
CA SER A 228 2.87 -19.82 0.55
C SER A 228 1.82 -20.55 -0.27
N LYS A 229 1.05 -19.78 -1.07
CA LYS A 229 0.02 -20.29 -2.00
C LYS A 229 0.19 -19.61 -3.36
N ASN A 230 0.30 -20.41 -4.39
CA ASN A 230 0.34 -19.93 -5.76
C ASN A 230 -1.05 -20.03 -6.39
N THR A 231 -1.48 -18.98 -7.09
CA THR A 231 -2.81 -18.94 -7.70
C THR A 231 -2.82 -18.10 -8.99
N PHE A 232 -3.89 -18.21 -9.75
CA PHE A 232 -4.19 -17.31 -10.86
C PHE A 232 -5.38 -16.43 -10.50
N ASN A 233 -5.34 -15.19 -10.91
CA ASN A 233 -6.39 -14.21 -10.73
C ASN A 233 -6.59 -13.37 -11.98
N MET A 234 -7.52 -12.44 -11.92
CA MET A 234 -7.85 -11.58 -13.05
C MET A 234 -8.40 -10.24 -12.55
N ASP A 235 -8.00 -9.15 -13.23
CA ASP A 235 -8.62 -7.85 -13.04
C ASP A 235 -9.39 -7.43 -14.29
N LEU A 236 -10.47 -6.68 -14.11
CA LEU A 236 -11.31 -6.13 -15.16
C LEU A 236 -11.40 -4.61 -15.03
N GLY A 237 -11.43 -3.92 -16.17
CA GLY A 237 -11.56 -2.48 -16.21
C GLY A 237 -12.55 -2.00 -17.25
N LEU A 238 -13.31 -0.97 -16.89
CA LEU A 238 -14.16 -0.20 -17.78
C LEU A 238 -13.84 1.28 -17.62
N ALA A 239 -13.86 2.01 -18.73
CA ALA A 239 -13.73 3.46 -18.68
C ALA A 239 -14.51 4.10 -19.81
N TRP A 240 -15.10 5.26 -19.52
CA TRP A 240 -15.81 6.10 -20.44
C TRP A 240 -15.20 7.49 -20.45
N TYR A 241 -15.10 8.09 -21.63
CA TYR A 241 -14.53 9.43 -21.84
C TYR A 241 -15.43 10.25 -22.74
N HIS A 242 -15.59 11.51 -22.36
CA HIS A 242 -16.16 12.52 -23.21
C HIS A 242 -15.40 13.84 -22.99
N ASN A 243 -14.56 14.23 -23.96
CA ASN A 243 -13.59 15.32 -23.81
C ASN A 243 -12.66 15.07 -22.60
N ALA A 244 -12.65 15.98 -21.62
CA ALA A 244 -11.86 15.84 -20.39
C ALA A 244 -12.59 15.08 -19.27
N PHE A 245 -13.89 14.80 -19.40
CA PHE A 245 -14.65 14.06 -18.40
C PHE A 245 -14.44 12.57 -18.55
N ARG A 246 -14.27 11.88 -17.41
CA ARG A 246 -14.04 10.43 -17.32
C ARG A 246 -14.92 9.81 -16.24
N ALA A 247 -15.36 8.59 -16.51
CA ALA A 247 -15.92 7.69 -15.50
C ALA A 247 -15.32 6.30 -15.71
N GLY A 248 -15.12 5.57 -14.64
CA GLY A 248 -14.51 4.24 -14.69
C GLY A 248 -14.98 3.30 -13.59
N LEU A 249 -14.80 2.03 -13.85
CA LEU A 249 -14.99 0.94 -12.90
C LEU A 249 -13.78 0.01 -13.00
N SER A 250 -13.16 -0.27 -11.87
CA SER A 250 -12.12 -1.27 -11.71
C SER A 250 -12.64 -2.40 -10.84
N LEU A 251 -12.41 -3.64 -11.25
CA LEU A 251 -12.65 -4.83 -10.45
C LEU A 251 -11.35 -5.61 -10.41
N LYS A 252 -10.72 -5.64 -9.26
CA LYS A 252 -9.48 -6.38 -9.00
C LYS A 252 -9.77 -7.68 -8.28
N ASP A 253 -8.88 -8.66 -8.47
CA ASP A 253 -8.90 -9.95 -7.78
C ASP A 253 -10.28 -10.64 -7.88
N VAL A 254 -10.76 -10.83 -9.12
CA VAL A 254 -12.10 -11.41 -9.43
C VAL A 254 -12.33 -12.76 -8.75
N PHE A 255 -11.27 -13.54 -8.55
CA PHE A 255 -11.32 -14.83 -7.89
C PHE A 255 -10.83 -14.73 -6.46
N GLU A 256 -11.75 -14.88 -5.52
CA GLU A 256 -11.45 -14.88 -4.08
C GLU A 256 -10.38 -15.93 -3.71
N GLN A 257 -9.48 -15.58 -2.84
CA GLN A 257 -8.41 -16.44 -2.35
C GLN A 257 -8.27 -16.31 -0.83
N ASP A 258 -8.26 -17.45 -0.13
CA ASP A 258 -7.93 -17.50 1.28
C ASP A 258 -6.57 -18.14 1.48
N ILE A 259 -5.81 -17.62 2.42
CA ILE A 259 -4.55 -18.21 2.85
C ILE A 259 -4.45 -18.18 4.38
N GLU A 260 -4.39 -19.38 4.97
CA GLU A 260 -4.23 -19.53 6.41
C GLU A 260 -2.77 -19.32 6.81
N THR A 261 -2.55 -18.85 8.04
CA THR A 261 -1.23 -18.81 8.64
C THR A 261 -0.80 -20.20 9.14
N LYS A 262 0.51 -20.39 9.37
CA LYS A 262 1.09 -21.69 9.75
C LYS A 262 0.49 -22.32 11.01
N LEU A 263 0.06 -21.48 11.95
CA LEU A 263 -0.58 -21.94 13.18
C LEU A 263 -2.11 -22.06 13.04
N GLY A 264 -2.69 -21.67 11.87
CA GLY A 264 -4.13 -21.65 11.65
C GLY A 264 -4.88 -20.64 12.52
N ASN A 265 -4.17 -19.65 13.09
CA ASN A 265 -4.77 -18.66 13.98
C ASN A 265 -5.46 -17.53 13.20
N TYR A 266 -4.96 -17.23 12.00
CA TYR A 266 -5.43 -16.17 11.14
C TYR A 266 -5.58 -16.65 9.70
N THR A 267 -6.57 -16.11 9.02
CA THR A 267 -6.82 -16.36 7.59
C THR A 267 -6.88 -15.02 6.87
N TYR A 268 -6.00 -14.80 5.91
CA TYR A 268 -6.07 -13.63 5.04
C TYR A 268 -7.04 -13.89 3.89
N GLU A 269 -8.03 -13.00 3.72
CA GLU A 269 -9.06 -13.08 2.69
C GLU A 269 -8.76 -12.06 1.57
N LEU A 270 -8.22 -12.52 0.44
CA LEU A 270 -8.07 -11.70 -0.76
C LEU A 270 -9.38 -11.76 -1.55
N THR A 271 -10.26 -10.79 -1.32
CA THR A 271 -11.59 -10.72 -1.93
C THR A 271 -11.65 -9.77 -3.12
N PRO A 272 -12.63 -9.93 -4.05
CA PRO A 272 -12.81 -9.01 -5.17
C PRO A 272 -13.01 -7.56 -4.74
N GLN A 273 -12.18 -6.66 -5.28
CA GLN A 273 -12.21 -5.23 -4.99
C GLN A 273 -12.82 -4.47 -6.16
N ALA A 274 -14.01 -3.91 -5.95
CA ALA A 274 -14.70 -3.07 -6.92
C ALA A 274 -14.57 -1.59 -6.52
N THR A 275 -13.99 -0.77 -7.39
CA THR A 275 -13.83 0.67 -7.19
C THR A 275 -14.40 1.43 -8.38
N VAL A 276 -15.23 2.44 -8.13
CA VAL A 276 -15.76 3.35 -9.15
C VAL A 276 -15.04 4.69 -9.05
N GLY A 277 -14.78 5.30 -10.19
CA GLY A 277 -14.15 6.62 -10.27
C GLY A 277 -14.83 7.54 -11.24
N ILE A 278 -14.84 8.84 -10.94
CA ILE A 278 -15.21 9.91 -11.83
C ILE A 278 -14.15 11.00 -11.81
N GLY A 279 -13.96 11.71 -12.90
CA GLY A 279 -12.93 12.74 -12.92
C GLY A 279 -13.01 13.68 -14.14
N TYR A 280 -12.19 14.69 -14.04
CA TYR A 280 -11.88 15.62 -15.12
C TYR A 280 -10.36 15.58 -15.35
N VAL A 281 -9.91 15.20 -16.55
CA VAL A 281 -8.48 15.10 -16.87
C VAL A 281 -8.21 15.99 -18.09
N GLY A 282 -7.87 17.23 -17.80
CA GLY A 282 -7.49 18.23 -18.79
C GLY A 282 -5.97 18.42 -18.88
N ASN A 283 -5.54 19.31 -19.79
CA ASN A 283 -4.10 19.55 -20.02
C ASN A 283 -3.38 20.24 -18.85
N TYR A 284 -4.10 21.05 -18.07
CA TYR A 284 -3.52 21.85 -16.97
C TYR A 284 -3.95 21.42 -15.59
N VAL A 285 -5.09 20.73 -15.49
CA VAL A 285 -5.66 20.28 -14.22
C VAL A 285 -6.30 18.91 -14.42
N ALA A 286 -6.06 18.01 -13.47
CA ALA A 286 -6.82 16.79 -13.31
C ALA A 286 -7.49 16.77 -11.93
N LEU A 287 -8.73 16.29 -11.88
CA LEU A 287 -9.50 16.06 -10.66
C LEU A 287 -10.01 14.63 -10.71
N SER A 288 -9.93 13.91 -9.60
CA SER A 288 -10.42 12.54 -9.49
C SER A 288 -11.12 12.32 -8.16
N LEU A 289 -12.20 11.56 -8.21
CA LEU A 289 -12.92 11.02 -7.06
C LEU A 289 -13.11 9.53 -7.29
N ASP A 290 -12.56 8.71 -6.40
CA ASP A 290 -12.71 7.26 -6.43
C ASP A 290 -13.43 6.79 -5.14
N ALA A 291 -14.27 5.76 -5.26
CA ALA A 291 -14.98 5.17 -4.13
C ALA A 291 -14.99 3.65 -4.24
N ASP A 292 -14.55 2.98 -3.18
CA ASP A 292 -14.62 1.53 -3.07
C ASP A 292 -16.08 1.10 -2.85
N LEU A 293 -16.56 0.19 -3.69
CA LEU A 293 -17.90 -0.39 -3.60
C LEU A 293 -17.91 -1.64 -2.71
N THR A 294 -16.75 -2.25 -2.52
CA THR A 294 -16.55 -3.43 -1.67
C THR A 294 -15.54 -3.09 -0.58
N LYS A 295 -15.67 -3.74 0.59
CA LYS A 295 -14.65 -3.70 1.62
C LYS A 295 -13.45 -4.52 1.16
N GLN A 296 -12.27 -4.03 1.48
CA GLN A 296 -11.06 -4.79 1.41
C GLN A 296 -10.96 -5.65 2.67
N LYS A 297 -11.19 -6.94 2.49
CA LYS A 297 -10.97 -7.93 3.53
C LYS A 297 -9.47 -8.13 3.73
N ARG A 298 -9.09 -8.44 4.96
CA ARG A 298 -7.69 -8.66 5.34
C ARG A 298 -7.62 -9.91 6.22
N PHE A 299 -7.16 -9.80 7.47
CA PHE A 299 -7.19 -10.93 8.40
C PHE A 299 -8.56 -11.07 9.06
N LYS A 300 -9.29 -12.10 8.69
CA LYS A 300 -10.67 -12.37 9.13
C LYS A 300 -10.90 -12.27 10.62
N GLU A 301 -9.89 -12.63 11.43
CA GLU A 301 -9.98 -12.70 12.87
C GLU A 301 -9.59 -11.38 13.56
N LEU A 302 -9.14 -10.35 12.81
CA LEU A 302 -8.62 -9.10 13.37
C LEU A 302 -9.55 -7.89 13.19
N ASP A 303 -10.67 -8.06 12.47
CA ASP A 303 -11.64 -6.97 12.16
C ASP A 303 -10.95 -5.71 11.57
N ASP A 304 -9.99 -5.95 10.68
CA ASP A 304 -9.10 -4.94 10.08
C ASP A 304 -9.50 -4.53 8.65
N ASP A 305 -10.77 -4.74 8.28
CA ASP A 305 -11.33 -4.37 6.96
C ASP A 305 -11.16 -2.88 6.68
N THR A 306 -10.94 -2.51 5.42
CA THR A 306 -10.90 -1.11 4.99
C THR A 306 -11.81 -0.85 3.79
N GLN A 307 -12.33 0.38 3.66
CA GLN A 307 -13.13 0.83 2.51
C GLN A 307 -12.95 2.33 2.31
N PHE A 308 -12.47 2.77 1.17
CA PHE A 308 -12.05 4.15 0.99
C PHE A 308 -12.92 4.98 0.06
N ILE A 309 -13.02 6.28 0.39
CA ILE A 309 -13.34 7.36 -0.55
C ILE A 309 -12.07 8.20 -0.70
N ARG A 310 -11.68 8.48 -1.94
CA ARG A 310 -10.43 9.17 -2.29
C ARG A 310 -10.69 10.34 -3.21
N VAL A 311 -10.05 11.47 -2.94
CA VAL A 311 -10.13 12.67 -3.77
C VAL A 311 -8.72 13.12 -4.12
N GLY A 312 -8.49 13.46 -5.39
CA GLY A 312 -7.20 13.93 -5.87
C GLY A 312 -7.30 15.10 -6.85
N ILE A 313 -6.30 15.96 -6.77
CA ILE A 313 -6.08 17.06 -7.71
C ILE A 313 -4.63 17.07 -8.19
N GLU A 314 -4.43 17.27 -9.47
CA GLU A 314 -3.12 17.51 -10.08
C GLU A 314 -3.18 18.80 -10.90
N GLY A 315 -2.21 19.70 -10.68
CA GLY A 315 -1.93 20.84 -11.52
C GLY A 315 -0.70 20.58 -12.39
N ASN A 316 -0.79 20.77 -13.70
CA ASN A 316 0.31 20.60 -14.63
C ASN A 316 0.76 21.99 -15.14
N ALA A 317 1.97 22.41 -14.73
CA ALA A 317 2.56 23.68 -15.13
C ALA A 317 3.60 23.44 -16.23
N TRP A 318 3.56 24.29 -17.25
CA TRP A 318 4.49 24.28 -18.41
C TRP A 318 4.61 22.93 -19.14
N GLY A 319 3.69 21.98 -18.89
CA GLY A 319 3.73 20.65 -19.50
C GLY A 319 4.76 19.68 -18.94
N TRP A 320 5.63 20.10 -17.98
CA TRP A 320 6.71 19.26 -17.45
C TRP A 320 6.82 19.25 -15.92
N ALA A 321 6.08 20.10 -15.20
CA ALA A 321 6.07 20.14 -13.74
C ALA A 321 4.66 19.92 -13.20
N GLN A 322 4.49 18.95 -12.31
CA GLN A 322 3.22 18.61 -11.73
C GLN A 322 3.24 18.84 -10.22
N LEU A 323 2.15 19.38 -9.70
CA LEU A 323 1.89 19.50 -8.27
C LEU A 323 0.58 18.79 -7.95
N ARG A 324 0.59 17.98 -6.89
CA ARG A 324 -0.53 17.11 -6.52
C ARG A 324 -0.93 17.31 -5.07
N ALA A 325 -2.21 17.15 -4.80
CA ALA A 325 -2.74 17.04 -3.45
C ALA A 325 -3.93 16.08 -3.46
N GLY A 326 -4.17 15.43 -2.34
CA GLY A 326 -5.27 14.49 -2.20
C GLY A 326 -5.71 14.28 -0.76
N TYR A 327 -6.81 13.57 -0.62
CA TYR A 327 -7.38 13.19 0.65
C TYR A 327 -8.01 11.81 0.55
N GLU A 328 -7.79 10.98 1.55
CA GLU A 328 -8.30 9.62 1.67
C GLU A 328 -9.06 9.45 2.98
N ILE A 329 -10.23 8.83 2.90
CA ILE A 329 -11.12 8.57 4.04
C ILE A 329 -11.37 7.07 4.10
N ASP A 330 -11.04 6.43 5.21
CA ASP A 330 -11.47 5.07 5.50
C ASP A 330 -12.87 5.08 6.15
N LEU A 331 -13.83 4.42 5.51
CA LEU A 331 -15.22 4.34 5.99
C LEU A 331 -15.40 3.33 7.13
N GLU A 332 -14.46 2.42 7.30
CA GLU A 332 -14.47 1.42 8.38
C GLU A 332 -13.79 1.96 9.65
N ASN A 333 -13.03 3.06 9.55
CA ASN A 333 -12.28 3.70 10.64
C ASN A 333 -11.22 2.77 11.29
N ASN A 334 -10.67 1.84 10.52
CA ASN A 334 -9.53 1.03 10.94
C ASN A 334 -8.19 1.70 10.62
N LEU A 335 -8.20 2.68 9.72
CA LEU A 335 -7.08 3.58 9.46
C LEU A 335 -7.54 5.04 9.51
N ASP A 336 -6.67 5.91 9.99
CA ASP A 336 -6.94 7.34 10.02
C ASP A 336 -6.99 7.95 8.61
N ASN A 337 -7.80 9.00 8.48
CA ASN A 337 -7.91 9.75 7.24
C ASN A 337 -6.59 10.44 6.90
N SER A 338 -6.14 10.36 5.66
CA SER A 338 -4.85 10.90 5.25
C SER A 338 -4.95 12.08 4.29
N VAL A 339 -4.08 13.07 4.48
CA VAL A 339 -3.78 14.12 3.52
C VAL A 339 -2.55 13.73 2.75
N THR A 340 -2.57 13.87 1.44
CA THR A 340 -1.45 13.51 0.58
C THR A 340 -0.98 14.71 -0.24
N GLY A 341 0.29 14.67 -0.65
CA GLY A 341 0.86 15.66 -1.55
C GLY A 341 1.97 15.06 -2.40
N GLY A 342 2.19 15.61 -3.58
CA GLY A 342 3.22 15.09 -4.47
C GLY A 342 3.71 16.10 -5.49
N ILE A 343 4.88 15.82 -6.02
CA ILE A 343 5.49 16.57 -7.12
C ILE A 343 5.89 15.61 -8.24
N GLY A 344 5.75 16.04 -9.47
CA GLY A 344 6.21 15.31 -10.65
C GLY A 344 7.05 16.22 -11.54
N ILE A 345 8.06 15.64 -12.17
CA ILE A 345 8.90 16.32 -13.15
C ILE A 345 9.04 15.39 -14.36
N SER A 346 8.61 15.88 -15.52
CA SER A 346 8.68 15.14 -16.79
C SER A 346 9.31 15.97 -17.92
N PRO A 347 10.62 16.27 -17.83
CA PRO A 347 11.30 17.02 -18.86
C PRO A 347 11.30 16.24 -20.20
N PHE A 348 10.99 16.96 -21.26
CA PHE A 348 10.96 16.44 -22.65
C PHE A 348 9.94 15.30 -22.90
N ASP A 349 8.99 15.08 -21.98
CA ASP A 349 8.01 13.96 -22.06
C ASP A 349 8.61 12.55 -22.23
N VAL A 350 9.89 12.37 -21.92
CA VAL A 350 10.63 11.10 -22.06
C VAL A 350 10.94 10.47 -20.71
N ILE A 351 11.31 11.28 -19.71
CA ILE A 351 11.64 10.81 -18.36
C ILE A 351 10.67 11.48 -17.40
N SER A 352 10.08 10.72 -16.49
CA SER A 352 9.22 11.22 -15.43
C SER A 352 9.75 10.71 -14.08
N LEU A 353 9.91 11.65 -13.16
CA LEU A 353 10.22 11.39 -11.75
C LEU A 353 9.09 11.96 -10.92
N ASP A 354 8.46 11.10 -10.11
CA ASP A 354 7.40 11.50 -9.20
C ASP A 354 7.80 11.15 -7.76
N LEU A 355 7.46 12.07 -6.85
CA LEU A 355 7.65 11.91 -5.40
C LEU A 355 6.35 12.31 -4.71
N ALA A 356 5.97 11.56 -3.69
CA ALA A 356 4.78 11.85 -2.91
C ALA A 356 4.97 11.49 -1.45
N GLY A 357 4.14 12.11 -0.61
CA GLY A 357 4.05 11.80 0.81
C GLY A 357 2.61 11.88 1.30
N SER A 358 2.31 11.19 2.40
CA SER A 358 1.04 11.22 3.12
C SER A 358 1.25 11.46 4.60
N TYR A 359 0.23 12.04 5.23
CA TYR A 359 0.17 12.27 6.67
C TYR A 359 -1.27 12.00 7.15
N ALA A 360 -1.42 11.12 8.12
CA ALA A 360 -2.70 10.74 8.70
C ALA A 360 -2.84 11.08 10.20
N GLY A 361 -1.77 11.59 10.81
CA GLY A 361 -1.73 11.90 12.24
C GLY A 361 -0.32 11.76 12.78
N ASP A 362 -0.14 11.95 14.07
CA ASP A 362 1.15 11.77 14.72
C ASP A 362 1.62 10.33 14.49
N ASN A 363 2.90 10.16 14.11
CA ASN A 363 3.53 8.88 13.76
C ASN A 363 2.84 8.07 12.63
N GLN A 364 2.00 8.72 11.82
CA GLN A 364 1.32 8.11 10.69
C GLN A 364 1.68 8.84 9.40
N PHE A 365 2.54 8.26 8.60
CA PHE A 365 3.05 8.88 7.38
C PHE A 365 3.38 7.84 6.31
N GLY A 366 3.38 8.30 5.09
CA GLY A 366 3.80 7.50 3.94
C GLY A 366 4.67 8.28 2.98
N ALA A 367 5.39 7.56 2.15
CA ALA A 367 6.19 8.12 1.08
C ALA A 367 6.17 7.20 -0.14
N ALA A 368 6.20 7.78 -1.33
CA ALA A 368 6.30 7.03 -2.58
C ALA A 368 7.20 7.76 -3.59
N ALA A 369 7.86 6.99 -4.44
CA ALA A 369 8.68 7.49 -5.54
C ALA A 369 8.56 6.57 -6.76
N ASN A 370 8.54 7.15 -7.95
CA ASN A 370 8.66 6.37 -9.18
C ASN A 370 9.47 7.09 -10.25
N LEU A 371 10.13 6.29 -11.06
CA LEU A 371 10.85 6.70 -12.26
C LEU A 371 10.23 5.99 -13.46
N ALA A 372 9.85 6.78 -14.48
CA ALA A 372 9.28 6.24 -15.71
C ALA A 372 9.97 6.83 -16.95
N PHE A 373 9.92 6.06 -18.02
CA PHE A 373 10.40 6.45 -19.34
C PHE A 373 9.31 6.19 -20.37
N THR A 374 9.06 7.14 -21.25
CA THR A 374 8.08 7.04 -22.34
C THR A 374 8.74 7.45 -23.65
N PHE A 375 8.60 6.64 -24.68
CA PHE A 375 9.22 6.81 -25.99
C PHE A 375 8.17 6.80 -27.08
#